data_a9291f13a55f76504396b98d9195d81e
#
_entry.id   a9291f13a55f76504396b98d9195d81e
#
_cell.length_a   1.000
_cell.length_b   1.000
_cell.length_c   1.000
_cell.angle_alpha   90.00
_cell.angle_beta   90.00
_cell.angle_gamma   90.00
#
_symmetry.space_group_name_H-M   'P 1'
#
loop_
_entity.id
_entity.type
_entity.pdbx_description
1 polymer ?
#
loop_
_entity_poly.entity_id
_entity_poly.type
_entity_poly.pdbx_seq_one_letter_code
_entity_poly.pdbx_strand_id
1 'polypeptide(L)'
;MKKSLVAVVLALSAAACAQEQGMKSEWQLGYGKTFYAPNNGMAALYIIRDESNPDTSLIDITMGRESVGTLAGPGWMRVDLPPSYYDLRAYGTEGSRELVVTVNAGESRFFLAQSSTPPGNAQLVEILQPEGRRLVRQSPRIYSNPSLP
;
A
#
# COMPACT_ATOMS: atom_id res chain seq x y z
N MET A 1 -50.10 49.61 9.97
CA MET A 1 -49.03 49.89 9.00
C MET A 1 -48.08 48.73 8.95
N LYS A 2 -47.91 48.23 7.76
CA LYS A 2 -47.19 46.97 7.46
C LYS A 2 -45.71 47.24 7.42
N LYS A 3 -44.87 46.43 8.10
CA LYS A 3 -43.44 46.25 7.79
C LYS A 3 -43.08 44.75 8.03
N SER A 4 -43.04 44.04 6.96
CA SER A 4 -41.88 43.34 6.37
C SER A 4 -41.22 42.30 7.24
N LEU A 5 -41.66 41.09 7.04
CA LEU A 5 -41.00 39.83 7.37
C LEU A 5 -40.41 39.31 6.04
N VAL A 6 -39.11 39.46 5.82
CA VAL A 6 -38.29 38.69 4.87
C VAL A 6 -36.84 38.83 5.31
N ALA A 7 -36.28 37.80 5.85
CA ALA A 7 -34.88 37.44 5.80
C ALA A 7 -34.51 36.41 6.89
N VAL A 8 -34.86 35.15 6.72
CA VAL A 8 -34.15 34.03 7.35
C VAL A 8 -34.41 32.78 6.53
N VAL A 9 -33.75 32.59 5.41
CA VAL A 9 -33.55 31.29 4.78
C VAL A 9 -32.35 31.43 3.86
N LEU A 10 -31.15 31.29 4.35
CA LEU A 10 -29.92 31.06 3.51
C LEU A 10 -28.72 30.79 4.44
N ALA A 11 -28.73 29.72 5.17
CA ALA A 11 -27.51 29.25 5.87
C ALA A 11 -27.54 27.77 6.24
N LEU A 12 -27.98 26.88 5.35
CA LEU A 12 -28.03 25.43 5.65
C LEU A 12 -27.51 24.52 4.53
N SER A 13 -26.71 25.02 3.61
CA SER A 13 -26.21 24.19 2.50
C SER A 13 -24.68 24.00 2.41
N ALA A 14 -23.92 24.46 3.41
CA ALA A 14 -22.45 24.35 3.36
C ALA A 14 -21.85 23.20 4.21
N ALA A 15 -22.66 22.51 5.00
CA ALA A 15 -22.15 21.47 5.93
C ALA A 15 -22.08 20.06 5.35
N ALA A 16 -22.71 19.80 4.20
CA ALA A 16 -22.79 18.44 3.63
C ALA A 16 -21.53 17.99 2.87
N CYS A 17 -20.73 18.94 2.34
CA CYS A 17 -19.55 18.55 1.54
C CYS A 17 -18.29 18.24 2.36
N ALA A 18 -18.23 18.69 3.62
CA ALA A 18 -17.05 18.44 4.46
C ALA A 18 -17.02 17.03 5.07
N GLN A 19 -18.19 16.39 5.22
CA GLN A 19 -18.28 15.03 5.79
C GLN A 19 -17.92 13.91 4.80
N GLU A 20 -18.12 14.12 3.50
CA GLU A 20 -17.73 13.10 2.51
C GLU A 20 -16.22 12.96 2.32
N GLN A 21 -15.46 14.05 2.45
CA GLN A 21 -13.98 13.98 2.35
C GLN A 21 -13.35 13.35 3.58
N GLY A 22 -13.90 13.55 4.78
CA GLY A 22 -13.43 12.91 6.01
C GLY A 22 -13.69 11.40 6.02
N MET A 23 -14.86 10.95 5.57
CA MET A 23 -15.22 9.52 5.55
C MET A 23 -14.39 8.72 4.53
N LYS A 24 -14.04 9.30 3.37
CA LYS A 24 -13.18 8.62 2.39
C LYS A 24 -11.76 8.42 2.90
N SER A 25 -11.20 9.38 3.63
CA SER A 25 -9.85 9.27 4.20
C SER A 25 -9.78 8.25 5.34
N GLU A 26 -10.78 8.18 6.21
CA GLU A 26 -10.85 7.19 7.28
C GLU A 26 -11.05 5.76 6.73
N TRP A 27 -11.87 5.61 5.71
CA TRP A 27 -12.08 4.32 5.04
C TRP A 27 -10.78 3.82 4.37
N GLN A 28 -10.07 4.69 3.67
CA GLN A 28 -8.80 4.36 3.02
C GLN A 28 -7.69 4.06 4.02
N LEU A 29 -7.61 4.80 5.12
CA LEU A 29 -6.65 4.56 6.20
C LEU A 29 -7.00 3.32 7.05
N GLY A 30 -8.29 3.03 7.24
CA GLY A 30 -8.77 1.88 8.00
C GLY A 30 -8.57 0.55 7.28
N TYR A 31 -8.77 0.51 5.97
CA TYR A 31 -8.76 -0.73 5.19
C TYR A 31 -7.43 -1.49 5.22
N GLY A 32 -6.30 -0.78 5.21
CA GLY A 32 -4.99 -1.40 5.30
C GLY A 32 -4.59 -1.80 6.72
N LYS A 33 -5.07 -1.10 7.73
CA LYS A 33 -4.65 -1.30 9.12
C LYS A 33 -5.38 -2.44 9.83
N THR A 34 -6.48 -2.93 9.29
CA THR A 34 -7.25 -4.06 9.84
C THR A 34 -6.77 -5.42 9.38
N PHE A 35 -5.89 -5.50 8.38
CA PHE A 35 -5.31 -6.76 7.87
C PHE A 35 -6.39 -7.80 7.54
N TYR A 36 -7.34 -7.41 6.72
CA TYR A 36 -8.35 -8.34 6.23
C TYR A 36 -7.69 -9.58 5.64
N ALA A 37 -8.29 -10.72 5.89
CA ALA A 37 -7.90 -11.96 5.23
C ALA A 37 -7.87 -11.76 3.71
N PRO A 38 -7.02 -12.48 2.98
CA PRO A 38 -7.08 -12.49 1.53
C PRO A 38 -8.47 -12.88 1.05
N ASN A 39 -8.84 -12.43 -0.14
CA ASN A 39 -10.06 -12.90 -0.79
C ASN A 39 -10.09 -14.43 -0.84
N ASN A 40 -11.30 -15.02 -0.87
CA ASN A 40 -11.44 -16.47 -0.84
C ASN A 40 -10.62 -17.14 -1.96
N GLY A 41 -9.76 -18.07 -1.57
CA GLY A 41 -8.86 -18.76 -2.49
C GLY A 41 -7.59 -17.97 -2.89
N MET A 42 -7.40 -16.75 -2.39
CA MET A 42 -6.25 -15.91 -2.69
C MET A 42 -5.24 -15.89 -1.54
N ALA A 43 -4.03 -15.40 -1.81
CA ALA A 43 -3.03 -14.98 -0.83
C ALA A 43 -2.87 -13.47 -0.87
N ALA A 44 -2.36 -12.85 0.20
CA ALA A 44 -2.03 -11.43 0.24
C ALA A 44 -0.52 -11.23 0.46
N LEU A 45 0.11 -10.49 -0.43
CA LEU A 45 1.48 -10.03 -0.26
C LEU A 45 1.49 -8.55 0.14
N TYR A 46 2.18 -8.24 1.24
CA TYR A 46 2.45 -6.89 1.68
C TYR A 46 3.90 -6.55 1.37
N ILE A 47 4.13 -5.53 0.57
CA ILE A 47 5.46 -5.04 0.23
C ILE A 47 5.61 -3.67 0.88
N ILE A 48 6.62 -3.52 1.73
CA ILE A 48 6.77 -2.40 2.65
C ILE A 48 8.15 -1.77 2.42
N ARG A 49 8.20 -0.44 2.40
CA ARG A 49 9.43 0.33 2.57
C ARG A 49 9.30 1.14 3.85
N ASP A 50 10.23 0.98 4.75
CA ASP A 50 10.23 1.67 6.04
C ASP A 50 11.09 2.95 6.03
N GLU A 51 11.01 3.73 7.10
CA GLU A 51 11.77 4.98 7.25
C GLU A 51 13.27 4.75 7.53
N SER A 52 13.66 3.53 7.91
CA SER A 52 15.06 3.22 8.20
C SER A 52 15.92 3.11 6.96
N ASN A 53 15.31 3.06 5.77
CA ASN A 53 16.03 3.06 4.50
C ASN A 53 16.45 4.49 4.15
N PRO A 54 17.75 4.85 4.29
CA PRO A 54 18.25 6.21 4.05
C PRO A 54 18.28 6.57 2.55
N ASP A 55 18.16 5.58 1.68
CA ASP A 55 18.16 5.79 0.23
C ASP A 55 16.80 6.35 -0.21
N THR A 56 16.81 7.53 -0.82
CA THR A 56 15.62 8.21 -1.34
C THR A 56 15.28 7.81 -2.78
N SER A 57 16.08 6.92 -3.40
CA SER A 57 15.82 6.45 -4.75
C SER A 57 14.52 5.64 -4.84
N LEU A 58 13.93 5.62 -6.01
CA LEU A 58 12.75 4.82 -6.30
C LEU A 58 13.09 3.34 -6.22
N ILE A 59 12.19 2.55 -5.66
CA ILE A 59 12.24 1.09 -5.71
C ILE A 59 11.04 0.61 -6.52
N ASP A 60 11.28 0.12 -7.72
CA ASP A 60 10.25 -0.48 -8.56
C ASP A 60 10.11 -1.95 -8.21
N ILE A 61 8.87 -2.38 -8.02
CA ILE A 61 8.54 -3.77 -7.73
C ILE A 61 7.91 -4.42 -8.95
N THR A 62 8.43 -5.56 -9.34
CA THR A 62 7.84 -6.38 -10.41
C THR A 62 7.53 -7.79 -9.92
N MET A 63 6.62 -8.45 -10.60
CA MET A 63 6.28 -9.85 -10.45
C MET A 63 6.34 -10.51 -11.82
N GLY A 64 7.38 -11.30 -12.03
CA GLY A 64 7.75 -11.73 -13.38
C GLY A 64 8.07 -10.52 -14.25
N ARG A 65 7.24 -10.29 -15.28
CA ARG A 65 7.37 -9.13 -16.20
C ARG A 65 6.40 -7.99 -15.90
N GLU A 66 5.48 -8.19 -14.97
CA GLU A 66 4.43 -7.23 -14.65
C GLU A 66 4.89 -6.27 -13.54
N SER A 67 4.59 -4.98 -13.70
CA SER A 67 4.86 -3.98 -12.67
C SER A 67 3.83 -4.09 -11.55
N VAL A 68 4.29 -4.28 -10.32
CA VAL A 68 3.45 -4.22 -9.12
C VAL A 68 3.23 -2.78 -8.68
N GLY A 69 4.26 -1.96 -8.76
CA GLY A 69 4.23 -0.55 -8.38
C GLY A 69 5.61 -0.03 -7.96
N THR A 70 5.65 1.24 -7.56
CA THR A 70 6.88 1.95 -7.19
C THR A 70 6.77 2.49 -5.77
N LEU A 71 7.81 2.28 -4.98
CA LEU A 71 7.98 2.81 -3.63
C LEU A 71 8.95 4.00 -3.66
N ALA A 72 8.41 5.23 -3.67
CA ALA A 72 9.19 6.46 -3.71
C ALA A 72 9.71 6.89 -2.32
N GLY A 73 9.19 6.31 -1.26
CA GLY A 73 9.53 6.60 0.14
C GLY A 73 8.86 5.60 1.07
N PRO A 74 8.85 5.87 2.38
CA PRO A 74 8.16 5.01 3.34
C PRO A 74 6.71 4.80 2.94
N GLY A 75 6.28 3.54 2.92
CA GLY A 75 4.95 3.16 2.51
C GLY A 75 4.80 1.67 2.33
N TRP A 76 3.60 1.23 1.98
CA TRP A 76 3.33 -0.17 1.72
C TRP A 76 2.28 -0.36 0.64
N MET A 77 2.36 -1.46 -0.07
CA MET A 77 1.36 -1.91 -1.02
C MET A 77 0.92 -3.34 -0.70
N ARG A 78 -0.30 -3.68 -1.09
CA ARG A 78 -0.85 -5.03 -0.98
C ARG A 78 -1.27 -5.51 -2.35
N VAL A 79 -0.93 -6.76 -2.63
CA VAL A 79 -1.34 -7.49 -3.82
C VAL A 79 -2.01 -8.79 -3.38
N ASP A 80 -3.22 -9.05 -3.86
CA ASP A 80 -3.91 -10.31 -3.65
C ASP A 80 -3.69 -11.19 -4.89
N LEU A 81 -3.20 -12.42 -4.68
CA LEU A 81 -2.71 -13.31 -5.74
C LEU A 81 -3.29 -14.71 -5.57
N PRO A 82 -3.58 -15.44 -6.67
CA PRO A 82 -3.83 -16.87 -6.60
C PRO A 82 -2.65 -17.64 -6.01
N PRO A 83 -2.87 -18.81 -5.40
CA PRO A 83 -1.79 -19.69 -4.97
C PRO A 83 -0.91 -20.11 -6.15
N SER A 84 0.38 -19.80 -6.09
CA SER A 84 1.35 -20.13 -7.13
C SER A 84 2.78 -19.83 -6.70
N TYR A 85 3.71 -19.95 -7.65
CA TYR A 85 5.08 -19.46 -7.55
C TYR A 85 5.17 -18.10 -8.23
N TYR A 86 5.80 -17.15 -7.56
CA TYR A 86 6.00 -15.81 -8.08
C TYR A 86 7.47 -15.41 -7.99
N ASP A 87 7.97 -14.87 -9.09
CA ASP A 87 9.28 -14.24 -9.16
C ASP A 87 9.12 -12.75 -8.87
N LEU A 88 9.44 -12.36 -7.64
CA LEU A 88 9.39 -10.96 -7.19
C LEU A 88 10.76 -10.31 -7.35
N ARG A 89 10.79 -9.09 -7.87
CA ARG A 89 12.02 -8.29 -7.98
C ARG A 89 11.78 -6.89 -7.45
N ALA A 90 12.79 -6.38 -6.75
CA ALA A 90 12.90 -4.98 -6.42
C ALA A 90 14.04 -4.39 -7.24
N TYR A 91 13.74 -3.35 -8.01
CA TYR A 91 14.72 -2.62 -8.81
C TYR A 91 15.10 -1.33 -8.12
N GLY A 92 16.38 -1.16 -7.86
CA GLY A 92 16.99 0.13 -7.54
C GLY A 92 17.52 0.81 -8.80
N THR A 93 18.26 1.90 -8.62
CA THR A 93 18.86 2.67 -9.73
C THR A 93 19.94 1.90 -10.50
N GLU A 94 20.61 0.96 -9.86
CA GLU A 94 21.76 0.24 -10.44
C GLU A 94 21.56 -1.26 -10.60
N GLY A 95 20.52 -1.83 -9.96
CA GLY A 95 20.28 -3.26 -10.09
C GLY A 95 19.12 -3.78 -9.27
N SER A 96 18.90 -5.06 -9.42
CA SER A 96 17.79 -5.79 -8.78
C SER A 96 18.24 -7.13 -8.24
N ARG A 97 17.53 -7.61 -7.23
CA ARG A 97 17.64 -8.99 -6.75
C ARG A 97 16.29 -9.68 -6.85
N GLU A 98 16.33 -10.90 -7.37
CA GLU A 98 15.16 -11.77 -7.50
C GLU A 98 14.89 -12.51 -6.18
N LEU A 99 13.61 -12.68 -5.87
CA LEU A 99 13.12 -13.48 -4.78
C LEU A 99 11.96 -14.36 -5.27
N VAL A 100 12.17 -15.66 -5.34
CA VAL A 100 11.11 -16.61 -5.69
C VAL A 100 10.32 -16.95 -4.43
N VAL A 101 9.00 -16.75 -4.48
CA VAL A 101 8.10 -17.04 -3.37
C VAL A 101 7.00 -17.98 -3.80
N THR A 102 6.67 -18.95 -2.94
CA THR A 102 5.48 -19.77 -3.07
C THR A 102 4.42 -19.22 -2.12
N VAL A 103 3.22 -18.98 -2.61
CA VAL A 103 2.10 -18.52 -1.78
C VAL A 103 0.95 -19.51 -1.81
N ASN A 104 0.29 -19.67 -0.67
CA ASN A 104 -0.85 -20.56 -0.50
C ASN A 104 -2.12 -19.76 -0.21
N ALA A 105 -3.28 -20.32 -0.55
CA ALA A 105 -4.57 -19.70 -0.27
C ALA A 105 -4.73 -19.37 1.22
N GLY A 106 -5.25 -18.18 1.53
CA GLY A 106 -5.47 -17.69 2.89
C GLY A 106 -4.21 -17.15 3.58
N GLU A 107 -3.05 -17.23 2.94
CA GLU A 107 -1.77 -16.79 3.50
C GLU A 107 -1.59 -15.28 3.33
N SER A 108 -1.02 -14.62 4.35
CA SER A 108 -0.55 -13.23 4.27
C SER A 108 0.94 -13.18 4.55
N ARG A 109 1.73 -12.72 3.60
CA ARG A 109 3.19 -12.62 3.70
C ARG A 109 3.66 -11.18 3.59
N PHE A 110 4.77 -10.87 4.24
CA PHE A 110 5.28 -9.52 4.38
C PHE A 110 6.73 -9.46 3.91
N PHE A 111 7.02 -8.48 3.05
CA PHE A 111 8.33 -8.27 2.46
C PHE A 111 8.77 -6.84 2.69
N LEU A 112 9.99 -6.66 3.14
CA LEU A 112 10.64 -5.35 3.27
C LEU A 112 11.43 -5.08 1.99
N ALA A 113 11.10 -3.99 1.30
CA ALA A 113 11.87 -3.48 0.18
C ALA A 113 12.94 -2.53 0.72
N GLN A 114 14.19 -2.85 0.48
CA GLN A 114 15.32 -2.09 1.01
C GLN A 114 16.45 -2.00 -0.01
N SER A 115 17.26 -0.96 0.12
CA SER A 115 18.51 -0.86 -0.61
C SER A 115 19.47 -1.95 -0.16
N SER A 116 20.22 -2.50 -1.09
CA SER A 116 21.23 -3.51 -0.82
C SER A 116 22.64 -2.99 -1.13
N THR A 117 23.64 -3.74 -0.74
CA THR A 117 25.04 -3.45 -1.08
C THR A 117 25.39 -4.14 -2.41
N PRO A 118 26.00 -3.44 -3.40
CA PRO A 118 26.38 -2.01 -3.37
C PRO A 118 25.17 -1.06 -3.40
N PRO A 119 25.34 0.22 -3.02
CA PRO A 119 24.28 1.22 -3.09
C PRO A 119 23.66 1.29 -4.49
N GLY A 120 22.37 1.62 -4.55
CA GLY A 120 21.62 1.66 -5.82
C GLY A 120 20.96 0.34 -6.23
N ASN A 121 21.34 -0.79 -5.63
CA ASN A 121 20.62 -2.04 -5.78
C ASN A 121 19.46 -2.11 -4.77
N ALA A 122 18.41 -2.83 -5.14
CA ALA A 122 17.29 -3.09 -4.25
C ALA A 122 17.03 -4.59 -4.10
N GLN A 123 16.45 -4.97 -2.97
CA GLN A 123 16.06 -6.34 -2.67
C GLN A 123 14.78 -6.38 -1.84
N LEU A 124 14.10 -7.52 -1.92
CA LEU A 124 13.01 -7.87 -1.03
C LEU A 124 13.51 -8.88 0.01
N VAL A 125 13.19 -8.61 1.26
CA VAL A 125 13.50 -9.53 2.37
C VAL A 125 12.19 -9.88 3.06
N GLU A 126 11.90 -11.16 3.18
CA GLU A 126 10.73 -11.60 3.93
C GLU A 126 10.91 -11.31 5.42
N ILE A 127 9.89 -10.73 6.03
CA ILE A 127 9.86 -10.41 7.46
C ILE A 127 8.69 -11.13 8.14
N LEU A 128 8.82 -11.31 9.44
CA LEU A 128 7.78 -11.95 10.24
C LEU A 128 6.49 -11.12 10.25
N GLN A 129 5.35 -11.78 10.26
CA GLN A 129 4.03 -11.16 10.24
C GLN A 129 3.83 -10.09 11.35
N PRO A 130 4.25 -10.27 12.61
CA PRO A 130 4.12 -9.22 13.64
C PRO A 130 4.86 -7.94 13.27
N GLU A 131 6.07 -8.07 12.74
CA GLU A 131 6.89 -6.95 12.29
C GLU A 131 6.28 -6.27 11.06
N GLY A 132 5.89 -7.04 10.06
CA GLY A 132 5.21 -6.51 8.87
C GLY A 132 3.96 -5.72 9.22
N ARG A 133 3.12 -6.24 10.11
CA ARG A 133 1.93 -5.54 10.59
C ARG A 133 2.25 -4.25 11.34
N ARG A 134 3.35 -4.23 12.11
CA ARG A 134 3.82 -3.03 12.79
C ARG A 134 4.19 -1.94 11.78
N LEU A 135 4.99 -2.27 10.78
CA LEU A 135 5.43 -1.34 9.74
C LEU A 135 4.27 -0.81 8.91
N VAL A 136 3.34 -1.67 8.50
CA VAL A 136 2.13 -1.25 7.77
C VAL A 136 1.31 -0.22 8.55
N ARG A 137 1.18 -0.37 9.88
CA ARG A 137 0.45 0.60 10.72
C ARG A 137 1.13 1.96 10.79
N GLN A 138 2.44 2.01 10.65
CA GLN A 138 3.26 3.22 10.77
C GLN A 138 3.42 3.98 9.45
N SER A 139 3.13 3.35 8.31
CA SER A 139 3.40 3.89 6.99
C SER A 139 2.11 4.15 6.20
N PRO A 140 2.11 5.07 5.23
CA PRO A 140 0.98 5.28 4.33
C PRO A 140 0.82 4.14 3.33
N ARG A 141 -0.41 3.92 2.88
CA ARG A 141 -0.69 2.96 1.81
C ARG A 141 -0.35 3.57 0.46
N ILE A 142 0.33 2.79 -0.36
CA ILE A 142 0.59 3.05 -1.77
C ILE A 142 -0.23 2.01 -2.57
N TYR A 143 -0.90 2.44 -3.62
CA TYR A 143 -1.69 1.52 -4.42
C TYR A 143 -0.80 0.73 -5.38
N SER A 144 -0.99 -0.58 -5.41
CA SER A 144 -0.40 -1.44 -6.44
C SER A 144 -1.09 -1.23 -7.79
N ASN A 145 -0.42 -1.66 -8.85
CA ASN A 145 -1.00 -1.62 -10.19
C ASN A 145 -2.25 -2.50 -10.25
N PRO A 146 -3.42 -1.99 -10.66
CA PRO A 146 -4.66 -2.76 -10.75
C PRO A 146 -4.66 -3.82 -11.87
N SER A 147 -3.66 -3.83 -12.75
CA SER A 147 -3.57 -4.77 -13.88
C SER A 147 -2.95 -6.12 -13.52
N LEU A 148 -2.63 -6.35 -12.24
CA LEU A 148 -2.17 -7.66 -11.78
C LEU A 148 -3.33 -8.68 -11.77
N PRO A 149 -3.06 -9.95 -12.07
CA PRO A 149 -4.08 -10.99 -12.19
C PRO A 149 -4.87 -11.22 -10.93
#